data_e21065656df2284dc9071b2ecc5283bf
#
_entry.id   e21065656df2284dc9071b2ecc5283bf
#
_cell.length_a   1.000
_cell.length_b   1.000
_cell.length_c   1.000
_cell.angle_alpha   90.00
_cell.angle_beta   90.00
_cell.angle_gamma   90.00
#
_symmetry.space_group_name_H-M   'P 1'
#
loop_
_entity.id
_entity.type
_entity.pdbx_description
1 polymer ?
#
loop_
_entity_poly.entity_id
_entity_poly.type
_entity_poly.pdbx_seq_one_letter_code
_entity_poly.pdbx_strand_id
1 'polypeptide(L)'
;MSDVRACFPVIVVESALEHTKGVYNMEDKQRVDLYWERSESAIKETEKKYGKYCHYIAYQILENDGDAEEVVNDTYLKTWQTIPPKRPEALKPYVGMICRHRAFDVYEERNTQKRGQIPMVLDELAECLPSEEEDWTSEISLRDSLNSFLRGLPLKTRNIFIRRYWYTSSLSEIAEEYSMKESAVGMLLLRTRQKLKTHLQKEGFNV
;
A
#
# COMPACT_ATOMS: atom_id res chain seq x y z
N MET A 1 7.60 11.10 14.95
CA MET A 1 6.33 10.75 14.27
C MET A 1 6.65 9.55 13.43
N SER A 2 6.16 8.39 13.89
CA SER A 2 6.42 7.08 13.33
C SER A 2 5.95 7.00 11.90
N ASP A 3 6.81 6.58 10.99
CA ASP A 3 6.43 6.39 9.58
C ASP A 3 5.65 5.08 9.41
N VAL A 4 4.39 5.08 9.90
CA VAL A 4 3.43 3.98 9.71
C VAL A 4 3.26 3.60 8.23
N ARG A 5 3.77 4.44 7.32
CA ARG A 5 3.73 4.29 5.86
C ARG A 5 4.60 3.13 5.35
N ALA A 6 5.62 2.74 6.10
CA ALA A 6 6.56 1.68 5.70
C ALA A 6 6.07 0.25 6.02
N CYS A 7 5.12 0.11 6.94
CA CYS A 7 4.76 -1.18 7.56
C CYS A 7 3.72 -2.02 6.79
N PHE A 8 3.16 -1.55 5.66
CA PHE A 8 2.13 -2.33 4.97
C PHE A 8 2.70 -3.41 4.06
N PRO A 9 2.22 -4.64 4.26
CA PRO A 9 2.73 -5.81 3.52
C PRO A 9 2.35 -5.81 2.05
N VAL A 10 3.36 -6.06 1.27
CA VAL A 10 3.44 -6.12 -0.17
C VAL A 10 2.59 -7.23 -0.83
N ILE A 11 2.13 -8.23 -0.09
CA ILE A 11 1.70 -9.52 -0.65
C ILE A 11 0.17 -9.69 -0.79
N VAL A 12 -0.64 -8.89 -0.10
CA VAL A 12 -2.10 -9.16 -0.03
C VAL A 12 -2.88 -8.65 -1.25
N VAL A 13 -2.27 -7.82 -2.10
CA VAL A 13 -2.95 -7.22 -3.26
C VAL A 13 -3.01 -8.15 -4.48
N GLU A 14 -2.27 -9.26 -4.48
CA GLU A 14 -2.17 -10.14 -5.65
C GLU A 14 -3.46 -10.91 -6.00
N SER A 15 -4.32 -11.19 -5.04
CA SER A 15 -5.47 -12.07 -5.30
C SER A 15 -6.75 -11.37 -5.81
N ALA A 16 -6.78 -10.05 -5.89
CA ALA A 16 -8.01 -9.32 -6.24
C ALA A 16 -8.13 -8.89 -7.71
N LEU A 17 -7.07 -9.04 -8.53
CA LEU A 17 -7.03 -8.49 -9.89
C LEU A 17 -6.51 -9.45 -10.98
N GLU A 18 -6.53 -10.76 -10.75
CA GLU A 18 -6.23 -11.73 -11.81
C GLU A 18 -7.46 -12.01 -12.68
N HIS A 19 -7.75 -11.14 -13.65
CA HIS A 19 -8.49 -11.52 -14.86
C HIS A 19 -8.23 -10.53 -16.00
N THR A 20 -7.13 -10.70 -16.71
CA THR A 20 -7.07 -10.38 -18.16
C THR A 20 -5.96 -11.20 -18.82
N LYS A 21 -6.38 -12.07 -19.73
CA LYS A 21 -5.52 -12.93 -20.55
C LYS A 21 -4.86 -12.16 -21.70
N GLY A 22 -3.59 -12.46 -21.90
CA GLY A 22 -2.99 -12.50 -23.22
C GLY A 22 -2.31 -11.21 -23.69
N VAL A 23 -1.02 -11.03 -23.40
CA VAL A 23 0.02 -10.47 -24.29
C VAL A 23 1.35 -10.64 -23.53
N TYR A 24 2.42 -11.04 -24.19
CA TYR A 24 3.82 -11.24 -23.78
C TYR A 24 4.12 -10.70 -22.36
N ASN A 25 4.06 -11.58 -21.38
CA ASN A 25 4.16 -11.17 -19.98
C ASN A 25 5.61 -11.36 -19.52
N MET A 26 6.43 -10.32 -19.74
CA MET A 26 7.75 -10.22 -19.10
C MET A 26 7.59 -10.37 -17.59
N GLU A 27 8.38 -11.26 -16.97
CA GLU A 27 8.34 -11.44 -15.51
C GLU A 27 8.93 -10.24 -14.77
N ASP A 28 8.54 -10.03 -13.54
CA ASP A 28 9.03 -8.90 -12.72
C ASP A 28 10.53 -8.92 -12.53
N LYS A 29 11.11 -10.12 -12.42
CA LYS A 29 12.57 -10.31 -12.34
C LYS A 29 13.29 -9.71 -13.54
N GLN A 30 12.79 -9.98 -14.75
CA GLN A 30 13.37 -9.44 -15.99
C GLN A 30 13.24 -7.90 -16.04
N ARG A 31 12.13 -7.33 -15.54
CA ARG A 31 12.00 -5.87 -15.42
C ARG A 31 13.01 -5.28 -14.46
N VAL A 32 13.21 -5.93 -13.30
CA VAL A 32 14.24 -5.51 -12.35
C VAL A 32 15.64 -5.60 -12.95
N ASP A 33 15.93 -6.61 -13.75
CA ASP A 33 17.21 -6.75 -14.46
C ASP A 33 17.43 -5.58 -15.44
N LEU A 34 16.39 -5.15 -16.19
CA LEU A 34 16.46 -3.96 -17.04
C LEU A 34 16.81 -2.66 -16.26
N TYR A 35 16.30 -2.50 -15.04
CA TYR A 35 16.70 -1.37 -14.18
C TYR A 35 18.17 -1.48 -13.77
N TRP A 36 18.65 -2.68 -13.47
CA TRP A 36 20.06 -2.92 -13.13
C TRP A 36 20.99 -2.65 -14.32
N GLU A 37 20.57 -2.98 -15.53
CA GLU A 37 21.25 -2.68 -16.78
C GLU A 37 21.16 -1.20 -17.20
N ARG A 38 20.43 -0.37 -16.44
CA ARG A 38 20.16 1.02 -16.80
C ARG A 38 19.52 1.19 -18.17
N SER A 39 18.71 0.23 -18.58
CA SER A 39 17.95 0.29 -19.83
C SER A 39 16.69 1.14 -19.66
N GLU A 40 16.51 2.16 -20.50
CA GLU A 40 15.29 3.00 -20.49
C GLU A 40 14.01 2.18 -20.77
N SER A 41 14.14 1.00 -21.37
CA SER A 41 13.00 0.08 -21.56
C SER A 41 12.40 -0.40 -20.24
N ALA A 42 13.14 -0.37 -19.13
CA ALA A 42 12.63 -0.72 -17.81
C ALA A 42 11.43 0.14 -17.40
N ILE A 43 11.50 1.45 -17.65
CA ILE A 43 10.41 2.40 -17.35
C ILE A 43 9.18 2.06 -18.20
N LYS A 44 9.35 1.92 -19.53
CA LYS A 44 8.28 1.60 -20.47
C LYS A 44 7.56 0.29 -20.14
N GLU A 45 8.33 -0.75 -19.81
CA GLU A 45 7.76 -2.05 -19.44
C GLU A 45 7.05 -2.02 -18.06
N THR A 46 7.54 -1.19 -17.14
CA THR A 46 6.88 -0.96 -15.85
C THR A 46 5.57 -0.18 -16.03
N GLU A 47 5.58 0.89 -16.81
CA GLU A 47 4.40 1.68 -17.15
C GLU A 47 3.33 0.81 -17.82
N LYS A 48 3.71 0.04 -18.85
CA LYS A 48 2.80 -0.86 -19.57
C LYS A 48 2.09 -1.85 -18.63
N LYS A 49 2.80 -2.39 -17.65
CA LYS A 49 2.25 -3.40 -16.73
C LYS A 49 1.56 -2.78 -15.52
N TYR A 50 2.11 -1.73 -14.95
CA TYR A 50 1.69 -1.20 -13.65
C TYR A 50 1.15 0.22 -13.69
N GLY A 51 1.10 0.88 -14.86
CA GLY A 51 0.63 2.26 -14.98
C GLY A 51 -0.79 2.44 -14.46
N LYS A 52 -1.73 1.60 -14.88
CA LYS A 52 -3.12 1.64 -14.40
C LYS A 52 -3.23 1.37 -12.89
N TYR A 53 -2.41 0.49 -12.36
CA TYR A 53 -2.36 0.18 -10.93
C TYR A 53 -1.84 1.36 -10.11
N CYS A 54 -0.74 1.99 -10.54
CA CYS A 54 -0.19 3.17 -9.89
C CYS A 54 -1.15 4.35 -9.98
N HIS A 55 -1.74 4.59 -11.15
CA HIS A 55 -2.73 5.64 -11.35
C HIS A 55 -3.94 5.46 -10.41
N TYR A 56 -4.45 4.22 -10.30
CA TYR A 56 -5.54 3.93 -9.38
C TYR A 56 -5.17 4.25 -7.92
N ILE A 57 -3.96 3.88 -7.47
CA ILE A 57 -3.49 4.22 -6.11
C ILE A 57 -3.44 5.74 -5.92
N ALA A 58 -2.80 6.45 -6.84
CA ALA A 58 -2.64 7.90 -6.76
C ALA A 58 -3.99 8.63 -6.80
N TYR A 59 -4.89 8.22 -7.70
CA TYR A 59 -6.22 8.81 -7.82
C TYR A 59 -7.08 8.62 -6.58
N GLN A 60 -7.00 7.42 -5.94
CA GLN A 60 -7.74 7.16 -4.69
C GLN A 60 -7.30 8.06 -3.52
N ILE A 61 -6.11 8.64 -3.59
CA ILE A 61 -5.57 9.52 -2.54
C ILE A 61 -5.79 10.99 -2.90
N LEU A 62 -5.63 11.35 -4.19
CA LEU A 62 -5.59 12.73 -4.65
C LEU A 62 -6.92 13.23 -5.24
N GLU A 63 -7.79 12.32 -5.67
CA GLU A 63 -9.07 12.62 -6.33
C GLU A 63 -8.94 13.58 -7.53
N ASN A 64 -7.76 13.58 -8.19
CA ASN A 64 -7.43 14.43 -9.32
C ASN A 64 -6.57 13.66 -10.32
N ASP A 65 -7.01 13.58 -11.59
CA ASP A 65 -6.32 12.83 -12.64
C ASP A 65 -4.95 13.40 -12.98
N GLY A 66 -4.82 14.73 -13.10
CA GLY A 66 -3.55 15.38 -13.42
C GLY A 66 -2.48 15.13 -12.35
N ASP A 67 -2.87 15.23 -11.09
CA ASP A 67 -2.00 14.95 -9.95
C ASP A 67 -1.63 13.48 -9.88
N ALA A 68 -2.58 12.60 -10.17
CA ALA A 68 -2.34 11.17 -10.21
C ALA A 68 -1.33 10.80 -11.30
N GLU A 69 -1.43 11.41 -12.50
CA GLU A 69 -0.45 11.22 -13.58
C GLU A 69 0.95 11.72 -13.19
N GLU A 70 1.04 12.89 -12.54
CA GLU A 70 2.31 13.44 -12.05
C GLU A 70 2.97 12.49 -11.05
N VAL A 71 2.20 12.00 -10.06
CA VAL A 71 2.68 11.03 -9.06
C VAL A 71 3.12 9.73 -9.70
N VAL A 72 2.43 9.25 -10.74
CA VAL A 72 2.83 8.04 -11.48
C VAL A 72 4.18 8.25 -12.16
N ASN A 73 4.39 9.40 -12.80
CA ASN A 73 5.68 9.74 -13.43
C ASN A 73 6.80 9.84 -12.40
N ASP A 74 6.56 10.48 -11.26
CA ASP A 74 7.49 10.56 -10.13
C ASP A 74 7.82 9.16 -9.56
N THR A 75 6.84 8.27 -9.55
CA THR A 75 7.03 6.88 -9.12
C THR A 75 8.03 6.16 -10.01
N TYR A 76 7.94 6.33 -11.32
CA TYR A 76 8.91 5.73 -12.25
C TYR A 76 10.31 6.32 -12.08
N LEU A 77 10.41 7.63 -11.94
CA LEU A 77 11.69 8.29 -11.67
C LEU A 77 12.31 7.79 -10.36
N LYS A 78 11.53 7.70 -9.29
CA LYS A 78 12.01 7.19 -8.01
C LYS A 78 12.41 5.72 -8.07
N THR A 79 11.65 4.90 -8.80
CA THR A 79 12.00 3.49 -9.03
C THR A 79 13.33 3.39 -9.76
N TRP A 80 13.53 4.19 -10.80
CA TRP A 80 14.81 4.28 -11.53
C TRP A 80 15.98 4.67 -10.64
N GLN A 81 15.78 5.62 -9.75
CA GLN A 81 16.83 6.08 -8.82
C GLN A 81 17.18 5.07 -7.73
N THR A 82 16.22 4.22 -7.35
CA THR A 82 16.39 3.29 -6.22
C THR A 82 16.78 1.87 -6.64
N ILE A 83 16.60 1.54 -7.90
CA ILE A 83 17.08 0.28 -8.50
C ILE A 83 18.16 0.62 -9.55
N PRO A 84 19.43 0.24 -9.38
CA PRO A 84 20.08 -0.29 -8.20
C PRO A 84 20.29 0.77 -7.10
N PRO A 85 20.69 0.46 -5.85
CA PRO A 85 21.17 -0.85 -5.40
C PRO A 85 20.09 -1.82 -4.94
N LYS A 86 18.84 -1.38 -4.74
CA LYS A 86 17.75 -2.24 -4.30
C LYS A 86 17.38 -3.24 -5.40
N ARG A 87 17.07 -4.49 -4.99
CA ARG A 87 16.62 -5.55 -5.90
C ARG A 87 15.33 -6.20 -5.36
N PRO A 88 14.16 -5.58 -5.58
CA PRO A 88 12.92 -6.10 -5.09
C PRO A 88 12.59 -7.45 -5.74
N GLU A 89 12.12 -8.41 -4.94
CA GLU A 89 11.68 -9.73 -5.41
C GLU A 89 10.39 -9.63 -6.23
N ALA A 90 9.49 -8.69 -5.85
CA ALA A 90 8.25 -8.40 -6.56
C ALA A 90 8.19 -6.89 -6.88
N LEU A 91 8.12 -6.56 -8.17
CA LEU A 91 8.15 -5.17 -8.61
C LEU A 91 6.82 -4.44 -8.37
N LYS A 92 5.68 -5.12 -8.55
CA LYS A 92 4.34 -4.53 -8.36
C LYS A 92 4.17 -3.84 -7.00
N PRO A 93 4.39 -4.54 -5.86
CA PRO A 93 4.24 -3.93 -4.57
C PRO A 93 5.30 -2.85 -4.29
N TYR A 94 6.50 -3.00 -4.85
CA TYR A 94 7.56 -2.01 -4.71
C TYR A 94 7.17 -0.67 -5.35
N VAL A 95 6.69 -0.68 -6.60
CA VAL A 95 6.23 0.55 -7.27
C VAL A 95 4.94 1.09 -6.63
N GLY A 96 4.05 0.21 -6.16
CA GLY A 96 2.84 0.61 -5.44
C GLY A 96 3.13 1.34 -4.13
N MET A 97 4.15 0.89 -3.38
CA MET A 97 4.62 1.58 -2.17
C MET A 97 5.19 2.97 -2.50
N ILE A 98 6.06 3.08 -3.50
CA ILE A 98 6.63 4.37 -3.93
C ILE A 98 5.51 5.32 -4.37
N CYS A 99 4.58 4.84 -5.20
CA CYS A 99 3.46 5.62 -5.71
C CYS A 99 2.60 6.17 -4.55
N ARG A 100 2.29 5.33 -3.59
CA ARG A 100 1.52 5.72 -2.43
C ARG A 100 2.23 6.79 -1.59
N HIS A 101 3.51 6.63 -1.29
CA HIS A 101 4.28 7.65 -0.55
C HIS A 101 4.25 8.98 -1.28
N ARG A 102 4.51 8.99 -2.61
CA ARG A 102 4.46 10.21 -3.40
C ARG A 102 3.07 10.86 -3.42
N ALA A 103 2.01 10.06 -3.53
CA ALA A 103 0.64 10.56 -3.47
C ALA A 103 0.33 11.21 -2.13
N PHE A 104 0.80 10.64 -1.02
CA PHE A 104 0.65 11.27 0.29
C PHE A 104 1.47 12.55 0.45
N ASP A 105 2.70 12.58 -0.06
CA ASP A 105 3.52 13.80 -0.04
C ASP A 105 2.78 14.95 -0.75
N VAL A 106 2.26 14.70 -1.97
CA VAL A 106 1.48 15.69 -2.74
C VAL A 106 0.20 16.08 -2.03
N TYR A 107 -0.50 15.12 -1.42
CA TYR A 107 -1.70 15.40 -0.64
C TYR A 107 -1.40 16.31 0.56
N GLU A 108 -0.34 16.05 1.30
CA GLU A 108 0.07 16.86 2.45
C GLU A 108 0.48 18.27 2.03
N GLU A 109 1.23 18.42 0.95
CA GLU A 109 1.63 19.73 0.41
C GLU A 109 0.43 20.60 0.06
N ARG A 110 -0.61 20.02 -0.55
CA ARG A 110 -1.81 20.74 -0.98
C ARG A 110 -2.84 20.98 0.13
N ASN A 111 -2.90 20.10 1.11
CA ASN A 111 -3.92 20.12 2.15
C ASN A 111 -3.42 20.68 3.49
N THR A 112 -2.46 21.61 3.50
CA THR A 112 -2.07 22.35 4.70
C THR A 112 -3.27 23.00 5.42
N GLN A 113 -4.42 23.18 4.76
CA GLN A 113 -5.67 23.68 5.32
C GLN A 113 -6.76 22.60 5.57
N LYS A 114 -6.61 21.39 5.01
CA LYS A 114 -7.58 20.27 5.19
C LYS A 114 -6.97 19.08 5.95
N ARG A 115 -6.23 19.34 7.02
CA ARG A 115 -5.68 18.32 7.92
C ARG A 115 -6.81 17.58 8.63
N GLY A 116 -7.29 16.46 8.11
CA GLY A 116 -8.34 15.76 8.86
C GLY A 116 -8.52 14.26 8.60
N GLN A 117 -8.46 13.78 7.36
CA GLN A 117 -8.87 12.40 7.08
C GLN A 117 -7.71 11.40 7.00
N ILE A 118 -6.63 11.70 6.30
CA ILE A 118 -5.51 10.75 6.13
C ILE A 118 -4.69 10.57 7.41
N PRO A 119 -4.29 11.65 8.13
CA PRO A 119 -3.70 11.50 9.46
C PRO A 119 -4.56 10.65 10.38
N MET A 120 -5.87 10.89 10.42
CA MET A 120 -6.80 10.13 11.26
C MET A 120 -6.85 8.63 10.92
N VAL A 121 -6.79 8.25 9.62
CA VAL A 121 -6.74 6.84 9.20
C VAL A 121 -5.44 6.17 9.63
N LEU A 122 -4.33 6.87 9.52
CA LEU A 122 -3.01 6.37 9.93
C LEU A 122 -2.91 6.29 11.45
N ASP A 123 -3.44 7.27 12.18
CA ASP A 123 -3.48 7.27 13.65
C ASP A 123 -4.33 6.11 14.19
N GLU A 124 -5.47 5.81 13.55
CA GLU A 124 -6.28 4.63 13.89
C GLU A 124 -5.48 3.32 13.83
N LEU A 125 -4.56 3.20 12.87
CA LEU A 125 -3.73 2.00 12.71
C LEU A 125 -2.50 2.04 13.61
N ALA A 126 -1.91 3.22 13.83
CA ALA A 126 -0.75 3.42 14.70
C ALA A 126 -0.98 2.93 16.13
N GLU A 127 -2.22 3.03 16.64
CA GLU A 127 -2.61 2.48 17.95
C GLU A 127 -2.43 0.95 18.06
N CYS A 128 -2.25 0.26 16.94
CA CYS A 128 -2.16 -1.20 16.85
C CYS A 128 -0.78 -1.69 16.41
N LEU A 129 0.18 -0.78 16.16
CA LEU A 129 1.51 -1.10 15.67
C LEU A 129 2.56 -0.78 16.72
N PRO A 130 3.72 -1.47 16.73
CA PRO A 130 4.83 -1.17 17.61
C PRO A 130 5.36 0.26 17.41
N SER A 131 5.93 0.86 18.45
CA SER A 131 6.64 2.15 18.36
C SER A 131 8.00 1.99 17.67
N GLU A 132 8.52 3.05 17.07
CA GLU A 132 9.68 3.09 16.13
C GLU A 132 11.05 2.65 16.67
N GLU A 133 11.21 2.22 17.90
CA GLU A 133 12.53 1.96 18.48
C GLU A 133 13.10 0.57 18.15
N GLU A 134 12.54 -0.18 17.20
CA GLU A 134 12.97 -1.53 16.90
C GLU A 134 13.82 -1.61 15.62
N ASP A 135 14.92 -2.37 15.73
CA ASP A 135 15.97 -2.61 14.74
C ASP A 135 15.41 -3.21 13.42
N TRP A 136 16.13 -3.06 12.32
CA TRP A 136 15.83 -3.52 10.95
C TRP A 136 15.40 -5.00 10.86
N THR A 137 15.83 -5.87 11.77
CA THR A 137 15.36 -7.24 11.90
C THR A 137 13.91 -7.34 12.37
N SER A 138 13.44 -6.39 13.15
CA SER A 138 12.05 -6.33 13.64
C SER A 138 11.08 -5.89 12.55
N GLU A 139 11.51 -5.05 11.61
CA GLU A 139 10.68 -4.60 10.48
C GLU A 139 10.28 -5.77 9.55
N ILE A 140 11.22 -6.67 9.26
CA ILE A 140 10.95 -7.87 8.46
C ILE A 140 9.98 -8.80 9.21
N SER A 141 10.22 -9.00 10.50
CA SER A 141 9.37 -9.84 11.36
C SER A 141 7.95 -9.25 11.49
N LEU A 142 7.83 -7.93 11.68
CA LEU A 142 6.54 -7.24 11.74
C LEU A 142 5.77 -7.38 10.42
N ARG A 143 6.45 -7.20 9.28
CA ARG A 143 5.85 -7.37 7.96
C ARG A 143 5.30 -8.78 7.75
N ASP A 144 6.06 -9.80 8.16
CA ASP A 144 5.65 -11.20 8.00
C ASP A 144 4.49 -11.55 8.93
N SER A 145 4.48 -11.03 10.16
CA SER A 145 3.38 -11.15 11.10
C SER A 145 2.09 -10.48 10.60
N LEU A 146 2.19 -9.26 10.05
CA LEU A 146 1.07 -8.56 9.42
C LEU A 146 0.51 -9.33 8.22
N ASN A 147 1.39 -9.88 7.38
CA ASN A 147 0.99 -10.72 6.25
C ASN A 147 0.24 -11.97 6.71
N SER A 148 0.77 -12.64 7.73
CA SER A 148 0.15 -13.83 8.33
C SER A 148 -1.24 -13.51 8.87
N PHE A 149 -1.36 -12.42 9.64
CA PHE A 149 -2.64 -11.93 10.15
C PHE A 149 -3.65 -11.69 9.03
N LEU A 150 -3.27 -10.93 8.00
CA LEU A 150 -4.17 -10.60 6.90
C LEU A 150 -4.61 -11.82 6.11
N ARG A 151 -3.72 -12.82 5.91
CA ARG A 151 -4.08 -14.10 5.27
C ARG A 151 -5.10 -14.89 6.09
N GLY A 152 -5.05 -14.80 7.41
CA GLY A 152 -5.99 -15.46 8.31
C GLY A 152 -7.38 -14.82 8.37
N LEU A 153 -7.56 -13.61 7.84
CA LEU A 153 -8.87 -12.94 7.82
C LEU A 153 -9.78 -13.50 6.72
N PRO A 154 -11.12 -13.55 6.97
CA PRO A 154 -12.10 -13.76 5.91
C PRO A 154 -11.90 -12.75 4.78
N LEU A 155 -12.05 -13.18 3.52
CA LEU A 155 -11.76 -12.38 2.32
C LEU A 155 -12.41 -10.99 2.35
N LYS A 156 -13.69 -10.92 2.69
CA LYS A 156 -14.42 -9.64 2.79
C LYS A 156 -13.80 -8.71 3.85
N THR A 157 -13.49 -9.22 5.03
CA THR A 157 -12.88 -8.44 6.12
C THR A 157 -11.50 -7.94 5.74
N ARG A 158 -10.69 -8.79 5.13
CA ARG A 158 -9.34 -8.45 4.63
C ARG A 158 -9.41 -7.34 3.59
N ASN A 159 -10.30 -7.47 2.61
CA ASN A 159 -10.43 -6.46 1.55
C ASN A 159 -10.90 -5.11 2.12
N ILE A 160 -11.87 -5.08 3.04
CA ILE A 160 -12.32 -3.86 3.72
C ILE A 160 -11.16 -3.22 4.51
N PHE A 161 -10.37 -4.03 5.21
CA PHE A 161 -9.21 -3.55 5.96
C PHE A 161 -8.16 -2.93 5.02
N ILE A 162 -7.85 -3.59 3.90
CA ILE A 162 -6.93 -3.07 2.88
C ILE A 162 -7.47 -1.79 2.25
N ARG A 163 -8.77 -1.72 1.93
CA ARG A 163 -9.39 -0.50 1.40
C ARG A 163 -9.21 0.68 2.36
N ARG A 164 -9.44 0.47 3.65
CA ARG A 164 -9.32 1.54 4.65
C ARG A 164 -7.87 2.00 4.82
N TYR A 165 -6.93 1.06 5.06
CA TYR A 165 -5.58 1.39 5.51
C TYR A 165 -4.53 1.43 4.39
N TRP A 166 -4.76 0.73 3.31
CA TRP A 166 -3.87 0.78 2.14
C TRP A 166 -4.29 1.83 1.12
N TYR A 167 -5.58 1.89 0.80
CA TYR A 167 -6.11 2.84 -0.19
C TYR A 167 -6.72 4.09 0.46
N THR A 168 -6.76 4.18 1.78
CA THR A 168 -7.31 5.30 2.55
C THR A 168 -8.79 5.63 2.23
N SER A 169 -9.51 4.65 1.71
CA SER A 169 -10.94 4.83 1.40
C SER A 169 -11.74 5.24 2.61
N SER A 170 -12.69 6.14 2.42
CA SER A 170 -13.61 6.58 3.47
C SER A 170 -14.54 5.45 3.91
N LEU A 171 -15.15 5.59 5.09
CA LEU A 171 -16.13 4.60 5.56
C LEU A 171 -17.35 4.55 4.64
N SER A 172 -17.76 5.70 4.07
CA SER A 172 -18.89 5.79 3.13
C SER A 172 -18.61 5.06 1.82
N GLU A 173 -17.44 5.26 1.20
CA GLU A 173 -17.04 4.54 -0.02
C GLU A 173 -17.00 3.03 0.18
N ILE A 174 -16.41 2.59 1.29
CA ILE A 174 -16.37 1.16 1.62
C ILE A 174 -17.79 0.62 1.87
N ALA A 175 -18.64 1.39 2.56
CA ALA A 175 -20.01 1.00 2.83
C ALA A 175 -20.83 0.84 1.56
N GLU A 176 -20.68 1.75 0.60
CA GLU A 176 -21.31 1.68 -0.72
C GLU A 176 -20.82 0.46 -1.51
N GLU A 177 -19.50 0.29 -1.65
CA GLU A 177 -18.89 -0.82 -2.40
C GLU A 177 -19.31 -2.19 -1.88
N TYR A 178 -19.39 -2.35 -0.55
CA TYR A 178 -19.73 -3.63 0.07
C TYR A 178 -21.20 -3.77 0.47
N SER A 179 -22.06 -2.81 0.08
CA SER A 179 -23.48 -2.75 0.45
C SER A 179 -23.71 -2.94 1.95
N MET A 180 -22.98 -2.17 2.74
CA MET A 180 -23.02 -2.18 4.21
C MET A 180 -23.39 -0.79 4.74
N LYS A 181 -23.81 -0.73 6.02
CA LYS A 181 -23.91 0.55 6.71
C LYS A 181 -22.52 1.02 7.15
N GLU A 182 -22.23 2.32 7.10
CA GLU A 182 -20.95 2.89 7.56
C GLU A 182 -20.60 2.46 9.00
N SER A 183 -21.61 2.47 9.90
CA SER A 183 -21.43 2.00 11.26
C SER A 183 -21.01 0.52 11.36
N ALA A 184 -21.50 -0.32 10.46
CA ALA A 184 -21.10 -1.73 10.39
C ALA A 184 -19.66 -1.88 9.87
N VAL A 185 -19.26 -1.07 8.90
CA VAL A 185 -17.86 -1.00 8.42
C VAL A 185 -16.95 -0.55 9.56
N GLY A 186 -17.29 0.54 10.24
CA GLY A 186 -16.51 1.04 11.38
C GLY A 186 -16.33 0.01 12.49
N MET A 187 -17.40 -0.68 12.87
CA MET A 187 -17.34 -1.76 13.88
C MET A 187 -16.51 -2.96 13.43
N LEU A 188 -16.57 -3.32 12.14
CA LEU A 188 -15.75 -4.39 11.56
C LEU A 188 -14.26 -4.03 11.62
N LEU A 189 -13.92 -2.81 11.24
CA LEU A 189 -12.54 -2.30 11.28
C LEU A 189 -12.02 -2.23 12.71
N LEU A 190 -12.80 -1.70 13.66
CA LEU A 190 -12.44 -1.66 15.08
C LEU A 190 -12.11 -3.07 15.63
N ARG A 191 -13.00 -4.04 15.40
CA ARG A 191 -12.77 -5.43 15.82
C ARG A 191 -11.54 -6.05 15.15
N THR A 192 -11.29 -5.68 13.89
CA THR A 192 -10.14 -6.21 13.14
C THR A 192 -8.83 -5.62 13.70
N ARG A 193 -8.80 -4.32 14.05
CA ARG A 193 -7.65 -3.69 14.73
C ARG A 193 -7.36 -4.35 16.08
N GLN A 194 -8.39 -4.59 16.88
CA GLN A 194 -8.23 -5.29 18.16
C GLN A 194 -7.63 -6.70 18.01
N LYS A 195 -8.08 -7.44 16.98
CA LYS A 195 -7.49 -8.75 16.66
C LYS A 195 -6.04 -8.63 16.19
N LEU A 196 -5.72 -7.61 15.38
CA LEU A 196 -4.35 -7.35 14.95
C LEU A 196 -3.45 -7.07 16.15
N LYS A 197 -3.86 -6.16 17.05
CA LYS A 197 -3.14 -5.86 18.28
C LYS A 197 -2.83 -7.13 19.08
N THR A 198 -3.86 -7.96 19.32
CA THR A 198 -3.70 -9.23 20.04
C THR A 198 -2.77 -10.20 19.30
N HIS A 199 -2.81 -10.23 17.97
CA HIS A 199 -1.94 -11.08 17.16
C HIS A 199 -0.49 -10.66 17.31
N LEU A 200 -0.19 -9.34 17.15
CA LEU A 200 1.16 -8.80 17.29
C LEU A 200 1.72 -9.01 18.70
N GLN A 201 0.91 -8.83 19.75
CA GLN A 201 1.32 -9.11 21.13
C GLN A 201 1.71 -10.58 21.33
N LYS A 202 0.99 -11.52 20.71
CA LYS A 202 1.32 -12.97 20.77
C LYS A 202 2.61 -13.30 20.03
N GLU A 203 2.93 -12.57 18.96
CA GLU A 203 4.19 -12.71 18.21
C GLU A 203 5.37 -11.98 18.91
N GLY A 204 5.13 -11.38 20.09
CA GLY A 204 6.16 -10.75 20.90
C GLY A 204 6.39 -9.25 20.63
N PHE A 205 5.55 -8.62 19.81
CA PHE A 205 5.64 -7.17 19.60
C PHE A 205 5.03 -6.40 20.75
N ASN A 206 5.70 -5.34 21.16
CA ASN A 206 5.20 -4.42 22.20
C ASN A 206 4.26 -3.38 21.54
N VAL A 207 2.93 -3.57 21.67
CA VAL A 207 1.88 -2.78 21.00
C VAL A 207 0.87 -2.25 22.01
#